data_e55cf9a5e015279deb3c67cc68091061
#
_entry.id   e55cf9a5e015279deb3c67cc68091061
#
_cell.length_a   1.000
_cell.length_b   1.000
_cell.length_c   1.000
_cell.angle_alpha   90.00
_cell.angle_beta   90.00
_cell.angle_gamma   90.00
#
_symmetry.space_group_name_H-M   'P 1'
#
loop_
_entity.id
_entity.type
_entity.pdbx_description
1 polymer ?
#
loop_
_entity_poly.entity_id
_entity_poly.type
_entity_poly.pdbx_seq_one_letter_code
_entity_poly.pdbx_strand_id
1 'polypeptide(L)'
;MSRFFFNDRKQLVNDAIEGILLSAPHANLVKLDIDPAIRIVARGDWDKSRVAVISGGGSGHEPAHAGFVGKGMLTAAVCGDLFASPSVDAVLNAIVAVTGDRGCLLIVKNYTGDRLNFGLAAEKAKRYGLKVEMVIVADDIALPDNKQPRGIAGTALVHKIAGYAAEQGKSLNDVRDIAQQACDNLWSLGVAMQTCNLPGSDDEEGRIKQGHVELGLGIHGEPG
;
A
#
# COMPACT_ATOMS: atom_id res chain seq x y z
N MET A 1 -20.96 -3.11 22.46
CA MET A 1 -21.15 -4.14 21.40
C MET A 1 -20.14 -3.85 20.30
N SER A 2 -19.39 -4.85 19.86
CA SER A 2 -18.44 -4.70 18.75
C SER A 2 -19.20 -4.23 17.50
N ARG A 3 -18.70 -3.18 16.84
CA ARG A 3 -19.22 -2.66 15.55
C ARG A 3 -18.62 -3.38 14.34
N PHE A 4 -17.75 -4.37 14.59
CA PHE A 4 -16.97 -5.03 13.55
C PHE A 4 -17.35 -6.50 13.44
N PHE A 5 -17.37 -6.99 12.21
CA PHE A 5 -17.53 -8.41 11.91
C PHE A 5 -16.14 -9.06 11.81
N PHE A 6 -15.73 -9.78 12.84
CA PHE A 6 -14.48 -10.56 12.83
C PHE A 6 -14.61 -11.75 13.80
N ASN A 7 -13.89 -12.82 13.52
CA ASN A 7 -13.88 -14.03 14.36
C ASN A 7 -12.73 -13.98 15.37
N ASP A 8 -11.51 -13.77 14.88
CA ASP A 8 -10.30 -13.68 15.70
C ASP A 8 -9.46 -12.49 15.20
N ARG A 9 -9.05 -11.64 16.15
CA ARG A 9 -8.21 -10.46 15.85
C ARG A 9 -6.91 -10.84 15.13
N LYS A 10 -6.31 -12.00 15.44
CA LYS A 10 -5.08 -12.48 14.81
C LYS A 10 -5.28 -12.92 13.36
N GLN A 11 -6.51 -13.30 12.99
CA GLN A 11 -6.86 -13.72 11.63
C GLN A 11 -7.44 -12.59 10.78
N LEU A 12 -7.74 -11.44 11.38
CA LEU A 12 -8.48 -10.35 10.75
C LEU A 12 -7.90 -9.96 9.37
N VAL A 13 -6.59 -9.81 9.27
CA VAL A 13 -5.93 -9.46 7.99
C VAL A 13 -6.02 -10.61 6.98
N ASN A 14 -5.84 -11.85 7.42
CA ASN A 14 -5.97 -13.02 6.53
C ASN A 14 -7.41 -13.16 6.02
N ASP A 15 -8.40 -13.04 6.91
CA ASP A 15 -9.83 -13.11 6.56
C ASP A 15 -10.22 -11.98 5.58
N ALA A 16 -9.69 -10.77 5.78
CA ALA A 16 -9.92 -9.64 4.86
C ALA A 16 -9.32 -9.90 3.47
N ILE A 17 -8.10 -10.44 3.39
CA ILE A 17 -7.46 -10.81 2.11
C ILE A 17 -8.26 -11.92 1.41
N GLU A 18 -8.66 -12.96 2.14
CA GLU A 18 -9.51 -14.02 1.58
C GLU A 18 -10.84 -13.46 1.06
N GLY A 19 -11.44 -12.53 1.80
CA GLY A 19 -12.63 -11.82 1.36
C GLY A 19 -12.44 -11.08 0.04
N ILE A 20 -11.31 -10.39 -0.14
CA ILE A 20 -10.95 -9.71 -1.40
C ILE A 20 -10.84 -10.74 -2.54
N LEU A 21 -10.12 -11.84 -2.33
CA LEU A 21 -9.93 -12.87 -3.35
C LEU A 21 -11.26 -13.52 -3.76
N LEU A 22 -12.13 -13.80 -2.82
CA LEU A 22 -13.44 -14.40 -3.07
C LEU A 22 -14.43 -13.44 -3.73
N SER A 23 -14.39 -12.16 -3.36
CA SER A 23 -15.32 -11.13 -3.89
C SER A 23 -14.95 -10.63 -5.28
N ALA A 24 -13.72 -10.87 -5.74
CA ALA A 24 -13.23 -10.42 -7.04
C ALA A 24 -12.80 -11.59 -7.96
N PRO A 25 -13.66 -12.57 -8.25
CA PRO A 25 -13.28 -13.77 -9.01
C PRO A 25 -12.81 -13.47 -10.44
N HIS A 26 -13.22 -12.33 -11.01
CA HIS A 26 -12.81 -11.89 -12.35
C HIS A 26 -11.52 -11.07 -12.36
N ALA A 27 -11.02 -10.66 -11.20
CA ALA A 27 -9.80 -9.85 -11.10
C ALA A 27 -8.53 -10.69 -11.28
N ASN A 28 -8.64 -12.03 -11.32
CA ASN A 28 -7.53 -12.95 -11.44
C ASN A 28 -6.43 -12.67 -10.40
N LEU A 29 -6.83 -12.58 -9.13
CA LEU A 29 -5.94 -12.34 -8.00
C LEU A 29 -5.51 -13.66 -7.38
N VAL A 30 -4.27 -13.70 -6.92
CA VAL A 30 -3.71 -14.83 -6.17
C VAL A 30 -3.03 -14.34 -4.89
N LYS A 31 -3.15 -15.10 -3.81
CA LYS A 31 -2.29 -14.93 -2.63
C LYS A 31 -1.06 -15.82 -2.85
N LEU A 32 0.13 -15.24 -2.67
CA LEU A 32 1.36 -16.02 -2.75
C LEU A 32 1.53 -16.83 -1.46
N ASP A 33 1.64 -18.13 -1.59
CA ASP A 33 1.83 -19.06 -0.48
C ASP A 33 3.34 -19.24 -0.24
N ILE A 34 3.92 -18.38 0.60
CA ILE A 34 5.35 -18.38 0.93
C ILE A 34 5.53 -18.75 2.41
N ASP A 35 4.90 -17.99 3.28
CA ASP A 35 4.93 -18.12 4.74
C ASP A 35 3.61 -17.54 5.29
N PRO A 36 2.99 -18.12 6.32
CA PRO A 36 1.74 -17.59 6.89
C PRO A 36 1.81 -16.15 7.37
N ALA A 37 3.02 -15.67 7.76
CA ALA A 37 3.24 -14.29 8.17
C ALA A 37 3.49 -13.33 6.99
N ILE A 38 3.70 -13.85 5.78
CA ILE A 38 3.92 -13.07 4.56
C ILE A 38 2.64 -13.06 3.74
N ARG A 39 2.06 -11.88 3.62
CA ARG A 39 0.77 -11.67 2.95
C ARG A 39 0.98 -10.84 1.70
N ILE A 40 0.98 -11.48 0.54
CA ILE A 40 1.16 -10.84 -0.76
C ILE A 40 -0.01 -11.24 -1.65
N VAL A 41 -0.73 -10.23 -2.14
CA VAL A 41 -1.74 -10.39 -3.19
C VAL A 41 -1.12 -9.96 -4.51
N ALA A 42 -1.20 -10.80 -5.53
CA ALA A 42 -0.62 -10.53 -6.84
C ALA A 42 -1.60 -10.86 -7.97
N ARG A 43 -1.32 -10.36 -9.15
CA ARG A 43 -2.02 -10.73 -10.37
C ARG A 43 -1.69 -12.18 -10.74
N GLY A 44 -2.70 -13.02 -10.93
CA GLY A 44 -2.53 -14.40 -11.39
C GLY A 44 -2.21 -14.53 -12.90
N ASP A 45 -2.50 -13.48 -13.69
CA ASP A 45 -2.20 -13.40 -15.13
C ASP A 45 -0.83 -12.74 -15.42
N TRP A 46 0.00 -12.54 -14.40
CA TRP A 46 1.27 -11.82 -14.54
C TRP A 46 2.38 -12.70 -15.11
N ASP A 47 2.90 -12.32 -16.28
CA ASP A 47 3.91 -13.06 -17.07
C ASP A 47 5.34 -12.51 -16.97
N LYS A 48 5.56 -11.48 -16.15
CA LYS A 48 6.84 -10.77 -15.93
C LYS A 48 7.41 -10.09 -17.19
N SER A 49 6.63 -9.92 -18.26
CA SER A 49 7.08 -9.33 -19.52
C SER A 49 7.20 -7.80 -19.47
N ARG A 50 6.64 -7.17 -18.45
CA ARG A 50 6.58 -5.72 -18.25
C ARG A 50 7.17 -5.32 -16.91
N VAL A 51 7.26 -4.00 -16.66
CA VAL A 51 7.65 -3.46 -15.37
C VAL A 51 6.59 -3.85 -14.33
N ALA A 52 6.99 -4.51 -13.26
CA ALA A 52 6.11 -4.78 -12.15
C ALA A 52 5.90 -3.52 -11.31
N VAL A 53 4.67 -3.24 -10.90
CA VAL A 53 4.35 -2.14 -9.98
C VAL A 53 3.91 -2.74 -8.65
N ILE A 54 4.67 -2.46 -7.60
CA ILE A 54 4.48 -3.05 -6.28
C ILE A 54 4.23 -1.93 -5.27
N SER A 55 3.28 -2.12 -4.39
CA SER A 55 3.06 -1.27 -3.24
C SER A 55 2.66 -2.10 -2.02
N GLY A 56 2.43 -1.46 -0.91
CA GLY A 56 2.01 -2.11 0.32
C GLY A 56 2.06 -1.17 1.50
N GLY A 57 1.79 -1.72 2.65
CA GLY A 57 1.75 -1.01 3.91
C GLY A 57 0.97 -1.80 4.95
N GLY A 58 0.64 -1.17 6.06
CA GLY A 58 -0.24 -1.75 7.07
C GLY A 58 -1.62 -2.05 6.49
N SER A 59 -2.24 -3.14 6.96
CA SER A 59 -3.65 -3.44 6.70
C SER A 59 -4.56 -2.58 7.58
N GLY A 60 -5.88 -2.55 7.30
CA GLY A 60 -6.84 -1.67 7.97
C GLY A 60 -7.10 -0.36 7.21
N HIS A 61 -6.52 -0.23 6.03
CA HIS A 61 -6.68 0.90 5.11
C HIS A 61 -7.47 0.51 3.84
N GLU A 62 -8.16 -0.61 3.85
CA GLU A 62 -8.82 -1.17 2.67
C GLU A 62 -9.68 -0.10 1.96
N PRO A 63 -9.61 -0.10 0.62
CA PRO A 63 -9.04 -1.10 -0.30
C PRO A 63 -7.52 -1.07 -0.48
N ALA A 64 -6.78 -0.18 0.18
CA ALA A 64 -5.33 -0.11 0.06
C ALA A 64 -4.64 -1.26 0.82
N HIS A 65 -3.73 -2.02 0.23
CA HIS A 65 -3.32 -1.88 -1.15
C HIS A 65 -3.78 -3.07 -2.00
N ALA A 66 -4.24 -4.17 -1.37
CA ALA A 66 -4.64 -5.41 -2.05
C ALA A 66 -5.78 -5.20 -3.06
N GLY A 67 -6.75 -4.33 -2.74
CA GLY A 67 -7.86 -4.00 -3.63
C GLY A 67 -7.46 -3.18 -4.88
N PHE A 68 -6.20 -2.75 -4.98
CA PHE A 68 -5.66 -2.05 -6.15
C PHE A 68 -4.80 -2.95 -7.04
N VAL A 69 -4.71 -4.25 -6.74
CA VAL A 69 -4.02 -5.21 -7.60
C VAL A 69 -4.88 -5.52 -8.82
N GLY A 70 -4.32 -5.33 -10.01
CA GLY A 70 -5.05 -5.57 -11.26
C GLY A 70 -4.36 -4.98 -12.48
N LYS A 71 -4.92 -5.24 -13.64
CA LYS A 71 -4.40 -4.77 -14.93
C LYS A 71 -4.40 -3.24 -15.01
N GLY A 72 -3.24 -2.65 -15.32
CA GLY A 72 -3.07 -1.19 -15.36
C GLY A 72 -3.13 -0.50 -13.99
N MET A 73 -2.94 -1.27 -12.93
CA MET A 73 -2.83 -0.86 -11.53
C MET A 73 -1.61 -1.55 -10.90
N LEU A 74 -1.70 -2.05 -9.66
CA LEU A 74 -0.61 -2.80 -9.05
C LEU A 74 -0.47 -4.20 -9.64
N THR A 75 0.78 -4.66 -9.76
CA THR A 75 1.10 -6.07 -10.05
C THR A 75 1.01 -6.90 -8.78
N ALA A 76 1.47 -6.36 -7.66
CA ALA A 76 1.38 -6.99 -6.35
C ALA A 76 1.24 -5.96 -5.22
N ALA A 77 0.59 -6.37 -4.15
CA ALA A 77 0.48 -5.62 -2.90
C ALA A 77 0.98 -6.46 -1.72
N VAL A 78 1.81 -5.85 -0.86
CA VAL A 78 2.34 -6.47 0.35
C VAL A 78 1.57 -5.95 1.55
N CYS A 79 0.84 -6.84 2.23
CA CYS A 79 -0.04 -6.50 3.32
C CYS A 79 0.65 -6.77 4.67
N GLY A 80 0.91 -5.71 5.43
CA GLY A 80 1.41 -5.81 6.79
C GLY A 80 0.33 -6.25 7.79
N ASP A 81 0.66 -6.23 9.06
CA ASP A 81 -0.34 -6.36 10.12
C ASP A 81 -1.20 -5.10 10.22
N LEU A 82 -2.22 -5.15 11.07
CA LEU A 82 -3.15 -4.04 11.25
C LEU A 82 -2.37 -2.78 11.67
N PHE A 83 -2.38 -1.75 10.80
CA PHE A 83 -1.67 -0.47 10.95
C PHE A 83 -0.14 -0.58 11.09
N ALA A 84 0.45 -1.69 10.69
CA ALA A 84 1.89 -1.92 10.76
C ALA A 84 2.50 -2.25 9.40
N SER A 85 3.65 -1.64 9.09
CA SER A 85 4.38 -1.87 7.85
C SER A 85 4.76 -3.35 7.67
N PRO A 86 4.67 -3.91 6.46
CA PRO A 86 5.15 -5.27 6.21
C PRO A 86 6.66 -5.39 6.43
N SER A 87 7.11 -6.58 6.78
CA SER A 87 8.53 -6.83 7.01
C SER A 87 9.36 -6.69 5.72
N VAL A 88 10.67 -6.44 5.89
CA VAL A 88 11.63 -6.40 4.77
C VAL A 88 11.56 -7.68 3.93
N ASP A 89 11.44 -8.82 4.58
CA ASP A 89 11.41 -10.10 3.89
C ASP A 89 10.09 -10.31 3.12
N ALA A 90 8.96 -9.81 3.64
CA ALA A 90 7.69 -9.82 2.91
C ALA A 90 7.79 -8.99 1.61
N VAL A 91 8.35 -7.78 1.70
CA VAL A 91 8.56 -6.91 0.52
C VAL A 91 9.54 -7.54 -0.46
N LEU A 92 10.65 -8.10 0.03
CA LEU A 92 11.64 -8.76 -0.82
C LEU A 92 11.02 -9.96 -1.57
N ASN A 93 10.24 -10.77 -0.89
CA ASN A 93 9.54 -11.90 -1.53
C ASN A 93 8.58 -11.44 -2.63
N ALA A 94 7.85 -10.34 -2.43
CA ALA A 94 7.02 -9.76 -3.48
C ALA A 94 7.86 -9.32 -4.69
N ILE A 95 8.96 -8.61 -4.46
CA ILE A 95 9.87 -8.17 -5.53
C ILE A 95 10.36 -9.38 -6.32
N VAL A 96 10.89 -10.41 -5.66
CA VAL A 96 11.42 -11.62 -6.31
C VAL A 96 10.32 -12.37 -7.08
N ALA A 97 9.12 -12.46 -6.49
CA ALA A 97 8.01 -13.21 -7.08
C ALA A 97 7.52 -12.60 -8.41
N VAL A 98 7.45 -11.27 -8.52
CA VAL A 98 6.80 -10.63 -9.67
C VAL A 98 7.75 -9.89 -10.62
N THR A 99 9.01 -9.67 -10.24
CA THR A 99 9.97 -8.93 -11.08
C THR A 99 10.59 -9.84 -12.13
N GLY A 100 10.56 -9.37 -13.37
CA GLY A 100 11.28 -9.94 -14.52
C GLY A 100 12.41 -9.02 -14.99
N ASP A 101 12.92 -9.25 -16.19
CA ASP A 101 14.05 -8.51 -16.80
C ASP A 101 13.78 -7.00 -16.96
N ARG A 102 12.49 -6.63 -17.01
CA ARG A 102 12.05 -5.23 -17.13
C ARG A 102 12.13 -4.47 -15.81
N GLY A 103 12.34 -5.15 -14.68
CA GLY A 103 12.45 -4.57 -13.35
C GLY A 103 11.10 -4.30 -12.69
N CYS A 104 11.14 -3.64 -11.54
CA CYS A 104 9.95 -3.21 -10.80
C CYS A 104 10.06 -1.80 -10.25
N LEU A 105 8.91 -1.14 -10.12
CA LEU A 105 8.73 0.11 -9.42
C LEU A 105 8.04 -0.16 -8.08
N LEU A 106 8.62 0.32 -6.98
CA LEU A 106 7.99 0.36 -5.67
C LEU A 106 7.33 1.73 -5.47
N ILE A 107 6.04 1.73 -5.14
CA ILE A 107 5.30 2.94 -4.75
C ILE A 107 5.08 2.88 -3.25
N VAL A 108 5.70 3.79 -2.50
CA VAL A 108 5.78 3.74 -1.05
C VAL A 108 5.19 5.00 -0.44
N LYS A 109 4.31 4.84 0.53
CA LYS A 109 3.78 5.97 1.30
C LYS A 109 4.86 6.52 2.24
N ASN A 110 4.86 7.83 2.48
CA ASN A 110 5.87 8.50 3.29
C ASN A 110 5.70 8.28 4.80
N TYR A 111 5.71 7.02 5.21
CA TYR A 111 5.78 6.61 6.62
C TYR A 111 7.15 5.99 6.90
N THR A 112 7.68 6.23 8.09
CA THR A 112 9.03 5.78 8.46
C THR A 112 9.21 4.28 8.30
N GLY A 113 8.27 3.46 8.79
CA GLY A 113 8.31 2.01 8.69
C GLY A 113 8.31 1.53 7.24
N ASP A 114 7.39 2.06 6.42
CA ASP A 114 7.29 1.69 5.00
C ASP A 114 8.57 2.07 4.24
N ARG A 115 9.08 3.29 4.43
CA ARG A 115 10.31 3.75 3.78
C ARG A 115 11.51 2.89 4.12
N LEU A 116 11.67 2.53 5.39
CA LEU A 116 12.78 1.68 5.85
C LEU A 116 12.66 0.26 5.30
N ASN A 117 11.49 -0.37 5.43
CA ASN A 117 11.31 -1.77 5.05
C ASN A 117 11.36 -1.95 3.53
N PHE A 118 10.68 -1.09 2.76
CA PHE A 118 10.72 -1.14 1.30
C PHE A 118 12.09 -0.76 0.75
N GLY A 119 12.74 0.28 1.33
CA GLY A 119 14.08 0.68 0.92
C GLY A 119 15.12 -0.41 1.15
N LEU A 120 15.11 -1.06 2.31
CA LEU A 120 16.04 -2.16 2.61
C LEU A 120 15.77 -3.39 1.72
N ALA A 121 14.50 -3.71 1.46
CA ALA A 121 14.14 -4.77 0.54
C ALA A 121 14.60 -4.48 -0.91
N ALA A 122 14.46 -3.23 -1.36
CA ALA A 122 14.96 -2.79 -2.67
C ALA A 122 16.48 -2.99 -2.78
N GLU A 123 17.24 -2.57 -1.77
CA GLU A 123 18.69 -2.75 -1.76
C GLU A 123 19.13 -4.22 -1.72
N LYS A 124 18.39 -5.08 -0.96
CA LYS A 124 18.61 -6.54 -1.00
C LYS A 124 18.34 -7.10 -2.40
N ALA A 125 17.20 -6.70 -3.03
CA ALA A 125 16.83 -7.17 -4.37
C ALA A 125 17.84 -6.76 -5.45
N LYS A 126 18.38 -5.55 -5.38
CA LYS A 126 19.46 -5.09 -6.27
C LYS A 126 20.72 -5.97 -6.17
N ARG A 127 21.05 -6.44 -4.96
CA ARG A 127 22.18 -7.38 -4.77
C ARG A 127 21.93 -8.75 -5.43
N TYR A 128 20.69 -9.12 -5.66
CA TYR A 128 20.30 -10.31 -6.45
C TYR A 128 20.25 -10.03 -7.96
N GLY A 129 20.66 -8.83 -8.40
CA GLY A 129 20.67 -8.45 -9.81
C GLY A 129 19.34 -7.93 -10.34
N LEU A 130 18.32 -7.74 -9.49
CA LEU A 130 17.05 -7.21 -9.92
C LEU A 130 17.11 -5.69 -10.08
N LYS A 131 16.42 -5.18 -11.12
CA LYS A 131 16.28 -3.74 -11.35
C LYS A 131 15.09 -3.24 -10.53
N VAL A 132 15.36 -2.38 -9.57
CA VAL A 132 14.35 -1.83 -8.65
C VAL A 132 14.48 -0.33 -8.57
N GLU A 133 13.39 0.37 -8.86
CA GLU A 133 13.21 1.80 -8.64
C GLU A 133 12.13 2.04 -7.58
N MET A 134 12.12 3.22 -6.98
CA MET A 134 11.17 3.56 -5.91
C MET A 134 10.75 5.02 -6.01
N VAL A 135 9.48 5.29 -5.78
CA VAL A 135 8.92 6.63 -5.58
C VAL A 135 8.23 6.71 -4.22
N ILE A 136 8.29 7.89 -3.61
CA ILE A 136 7.68 8.17 -2.30
C ILE A 136 6.47 9.07 -2.51
N VAL A 137 5.32 8.64 -2.02
CA VAL A 137 4.08 9.44 -2.04
C VAL A 137 3.96 10.20 -0.73
N ALA A 138 3.86 11.53 -0.82
CA ALA A 138 3.82 12.46 0.30
C ALA A 138 2.79 13.57 0.03
N ASP A 139 1.57 13.18 -0.31
CA ASP A 139 0.52 14.04 -0.84
C ASP A 139 -0.29 14.80 0.21
N ASP A 140 -0.08 14.52 1.51
CA ASP A 140 -0.84 15.15 2.60
C ASP A 140 -0.43 16.61 2.83
N ILE A 141 -1.35 17.52 2.58
CA ILE A 141 -1.16 18.97 2.79
C ILE A 141 -1.93 19.53 3.99
N ALA A 142 -2.51 18.67 4.83
CA ALA A 142 -3.34 19.13 5.95
C ALA A 142 -2.53 19.91 7.01
N LEU A 143 -1.25 19.60 7.16
CA LEU A 143 -0.35 20.21 8.14
C LEU A 143 0.80 20.93 7.42
N PRO A 144 0.69 22.26 7.17
CA PRO A 144 1.66 23.01 6.36
C PRO A 144 3.10 22.98 6.89
N ASP A 145 3.26 22.89 8.22
CA ASP A 145 4.57 22.87 8.88
C ASP A 145 5.16 21.47 9.04
N ASN A 146 4.46 20.43 8.55
CA ASN A 146 4.92 19.06 8.66
C ASN A 146 6.08 18.80 7.69
N LYS A 147 7.28 18.61 8.24
CA LYS A 147 8.50 18.31 7.46
C LYS A 147 8.48 16.91 6.83
N GLN A 148 7.55 16.05 7.23
CA GLN A 148 7.37 14.71 6.69
C GLN A 148 5.89 14.50 6.34
N PRO A 149 5.40 15.10 5.24
CA PRO A 149 4.01 14.90 4.80
C PRO A 149 3.72 13.41 4.59
N ARG A 150 2.55 12.96 5.01
CA ARG A 150 2.14 11.56 4.86
C ARG A 150 1.72 11.25 3.43
N GLY A 151 1.82 9.98 3.03
CA GLY A 151 1.18 9.47 1.83
C GLY A 151 -0.23 8.98 2.17
N ILE A 152 -1.24 9.57 1.55
CA ILE A 152 -2.66 9.26 1.81
C ILE A 152 -3.43 8.92 0.53
N ALA A 153 -4.58 9.51 0.27
CA ALA A 153 -5.50 9.11 -0.80
C ALA A 153 -4.91 9.21 -2.21
N GLY A 154 -4.05 10.18 -2.47
CA GLY A 154 -3.40 10.35 -3.76
C GLY A 154 -2.54 9.17 -4.20
N THR A 155 -2.11 8.33 -3.27
CA THR A 155 -1.40 7.10 -3.57
C THR A 155 -2.14 6.22 -4.59
N ALA A 156 -3.48 6.17 -4.54
CA ALA A 156 -4.30 5.41 -5.49
C ALA A 156 -4.16 5.94 -6.94
N LEU A 157 -4.03 7.26 -7.11
CA LEU A 157 -3.79 7.87 -8.42
C LEU A 157 -2.39 7.53 -8.95
N VAL A 158 -1.37 7.54 -8.08
CA VAL A 158 -0.01 7.13 -8.45
C VAL A 158 0.00 5.66 -8.89
N HIS A 159 -0.73 4.77 -8.21
CA HIS A 159 -0.88 3.37 -8.63
C HIS A 159 -1.48 3.27 -10.03
N LYS A 160 -2.54 4.04 -10.30
CA LYS A 160 -3.20 4.04 -11.61
C LYS A 160 -2.30 4.57 -12.73
N ILE A 161 -1.61 5.67 -12.49
CA ILE A 161 -0.74 6.33 -13.47
C ILE A 161 0.47 5.43 -13.79
N ALA A 162 1.17 4.95 -12.76
CA ALA A 162 2.33 4.07 -12.93
C ALA A 162 1.94 2.71 -13.52
N GLY A 163 0.85 2.12 -13.02
CA GLY A 163 0.35 0.83 -13.50
C GLY A 163 -0.07 0.89 -14.97
N TYR A 164 -0.73 1.98 -15.39
CA TYR A 164 -1.06 2.19 -16.80
C TYR A 164 0.20 2.35 -17.66
N ALA A 165 1.18 3.15 -17.23
CA ALA A 165 2.44 3.33 -17.96
C ALA A 165 3.20 2.00 -18.13
N ALA A 166 3.26 1.18 -17.07
CA ALA A 166 3.85 -0.16 -17.11
C ALA A 166 3.10 -1.10 -18.06
N GLU A 167 1.76 -1.08 -18.02
CA GLU A 167 0.90 -1.87 -18.92
C GLU A 167 1.09 -1.50 -20.39
N GLN A 168 1.43 -0.24 -20.72
CA GLN A 168 1.80 0.22 -22.06
C GLN A 168 3.22 -0.20 -22.49
N GLY A 169 3.94 -0.96 -21.67
CA GLY A 169 5.27 -1.48 -21.97
C GLY A 169 6.40 -0.45 -21.86
N LYS A 170 6.19 0.66 -21.18
CA LYS A 170 7.23 1.67 -20.94
C LYS A 170 8.42 1.08 -20.16
N SER A 171 9.59 1.69 -20.30
CA SER A 171 10.79 1.28 -19.54
C SER A 171 10.64 1.59 -18.06
N LEU A 172 11.46 0.92 -17.21
CA LEU A 172 11.44 1.17 -15.76
C LEU A 172 11.68 2.65 -15.42
N ASN A 173 12.62 3.29 -16.10
CA ASN A 173 12.93 4.70 -15.90
C ASN A 173 11.72 5.59 -16.29
N ASP A 174 11.08 5.32 -17.42
CA ASP A 174 9.90 6.09 -17.83
C ASP A 174 8.75 5.92 -16.84
N VAL A 175 8.50 4.68 -16.36
CA VAL A 175 7.45 4.41 -15.36
C VAL A 175 7.75 5.13 -14.05
N ARG A 176 9.01 5.11 -13.59
CA ARG A 176 9.45 5.86 -12.41
C ARG A 176 9.25 7.36 -12.59
N ASP A 177 9.69 7.93 -13.70
CA ASP A 177 9.64 9.37 -13.93
C ASP A 177 8.19 9.88 -14.03
N ILE A 178 7.32 9.11 -14.70
CA ILE A 178 5.88 9.39 -14.76
C ILE A 178 5.24 9.31 -13.36
N ALA A 179 5.60 8.30 -12.57
CA ALA A 179 5.11 8.17 -11.20
C ALA A 179 5.61 9.29 -10.30
N GLN A 180 6.89 9.68 -10.44
CA GLN A 180 7.47 10.81 -9.69
C GLN A 180 6.78 12.12 -10.06
N GLN A 181 6.56 12.37 -11.34
CA GLN A 181 5.81 13.56 -11.78
C GLN A 181 4.40 13.60 -11.21
N ALA A 182 3.74 12.45 -11.08
CA ALA A 182 2.44 12.38 -10.41
C ALA A 182 2.57 12.72 -8.91
N CYS A 183 3.58 12.18 -8.22
CA CYS A 183 3.82 12.50 -6.80
C CYS A 183 4.09 14.00 -6.58
N ASP A 184 4.82 14.63 -7.49
CA ASP A 184 5.20 16.05 -7.39
C ASP A 184 4.02 17.02 -7.68
N ASN A 185 2.94 16.51 -8.28
CA ASN A 185 1.76 17.31 -8.68
C ASN A 185 0.46 16.79 -8.07
N LEU A 186 0.53 16.20 -6.89
CA LEU A 186 -0.60 15.59 -6.23
C LEU A 186 -0.70 16.07 -4.78
N TRP A 187 -1.90 16.50 -4.39
CA TRP A 187 -2.19 16.95 -3.04
C TRP A 187 -3.50 16.36 -2.54
N SER A 188 -3.49 15.95 -1.28
CA SER A 188 -4.66 15.42 -0.58
C SER A 188 -4.85 16.12 0.76
N LEU A 189 -6.11 16.29 1.14
CA LEU A 189 -6.50 16.86 2.43
C LEU A 189 -7.42 15.88 3.14
N GLY A 190 -6.97 15.35 4.29
CA GLY A 190 -7.77 14.49 5.14
C GLY A 190 -8.67 15.28 6.09
N VAL A 191 -9.93 14.85 6.22
CA VAL A 191 -10.89 15.39 7.19
C VAL A 191 -11.52 14.23 7.93
N ALA A 192 -11.41 14.23 9.27
CA ALA A 192 -11.99 13.20 10.10
C ALA A 192 -13.15 13.73 10.95
N MET A 193 -14.23 12.98 11.03
CA MET A 193 -15.37 13.26 11.91
C MET A 193 -15.34 12.42 13.20
N GLN A 194 -14.53 11.36 13.21
CA GLN A 194 -14.33 10.45 14.34
C GLN A 194 -12.92 9.90 14.32
N THR A 195 -12.43 9.46 15.48
CA THR A 195 -11.19 8.68 15.57
C THR A 195 -11.40 7.27 15.05
N CYS A 196 -10.34 6.66 14.54
CA CYS A 196 -10.36 5.26 14.14
C CYS A 196 -10.18 4.37 15.38
N ASN A 197 -11.07 3.40 15.56
CA ASN A 197 -10.96 2.40 16.61
C ASN A 197 -10.55 1.05 16.03
N LEU A 198 -9.61 0.38 16.69
CA LEU A 198 -9.18 -0.96 16.30
C LEU A 198 -10.29 -1.98 16.63
N PRO A 199 -10.55 -2.96 15.75
CA PRO A 199 -11.46 -4.06 16.06
C PRO A 199 -11.03 -4.78 17.36
N GLY A 200 -11.96 -4.91 18.31
CA GLY A 200 -11.71 -5.55 19.60
C GLY A 200 -10.98 -4.69 20.65
N SER A 201 -10.76 -3.39 20.38
CA SER A 201 -10.43 -2.43 21.43
C SER A 201 -11.71 -1.90 22.09
N ASP A 202 -11.59 -1.44 23.33
CA ASP A 202 -12.66 -0.69 23.97
C ASP A 202 -12.89 0.62 23.19
N ASP A 203 -14.16 1.04 23.08
CA ASP A 203 -14.51 2.33 22.48
C ASP A 203 -13.91 3.44 23.36
N GLU A 204 -12.78 3.99 22.99
CA GLU A 204 -12.29 5.22 23.60
C GLU A 204 -13.22 6.37 23.18
N GLU A 205 -13.61 7.23 24.13
CA GLU A 205 -14.31 8.47 23.80
C GLU A 205 -13.45 9.25 22.80
N GLY A 206 -13.99 9.41 21.59
CA GLY A 206 -13.26 10.05 20.51
C GLY A 206 -12.86 11.47 20.90
N ARG A 207 -11.61 11.84 20.61
CA ARG A 207 -11.09 13.21 20.87
C ARG A 207 -11.86 14.28 20.07
N ILE A 208 -12.55 13.92 18.99
CA ILE A 208 -13.35 14.85 18.18
C ILE A 208 -14.74 14.95 18.82
N LYS A 209 -15.11 16.15 19.24
CA LYS A 209 -16.42 16.44 19.82
C LYS A 209 -17.52 16.34 18.76
N GLN A 210 -18.72 15.95 19.17
CA GLN A 210 -19.87 15.89 18.26
C GLN A 210 -20.08 17.25 17.55
N GLY A 211 -20.28 17.19 16.23
CA GLY A 211 -20.46 18.37 15.39
C GLY A 211 -19.16 19.08 14.99
N HIS A 212 -18.01 18.54 15.35
CA HIS A 212 -16.70 19.03 14.95
C HIS A 212 -16.03 18.06 13.98
N VAL A 213 -15.02 18.56 13.29
CA VAL A 213 -14.13 17.79 12.41
C VAL A 213 -12.68 18.13 12.76
N GLU A 214 -11.76 17.22 12.44
CA GLU A 214 -10.33 17.47 12.57
C GLU A 214 -9.68 17.33 11.19
N LEU A 215 -8.94 18.38 10.77
CA LEU A 215 -8.19 18.36 9.53
C LEU A 215 -6.87 17.64 9.77
N GLY A 216 -6.54 16.67 8.93
CA GLY A 216 -5.25 16.00 9.00
C GLY A 216 -5.11 14.96 10.10
N LEU A 217 -6.19 14.61 10.82
CA LEU A 217 -6.14 13.48 11.76
C LEU A 217 -5.71 12.22 11.04
N GLY A 218 -4.63 11.59 11.53
CA GLY A 218 -4.14 10.32 11.01
C GLY A 218 -4.90 9.13 11.56
N ILE A 219 -4.97 8.07 10.77
CA ILE A 219 -5.66 6.82 11.15
C ILE A 219 -4.98 6.11 12.34
N HIS A 220 -3.69 6.34 12.56
CA HIS A 220 -2.94 5.81 13.71
C HIS A 220 -3.01 6.74 14.92
N GLY A 221 -3.84 7.80 14.90
CA GLY A 221 -3.98 8.77 15.98
C GLY A 221 -3.02 9.96 15.90
N GLU A 222 -2.32 10.14 14.79
CA GLU A 222 -1.49 11.33 14.58
C GLU A 222 -2.38 12.58 14.58
N PRO A 223 -2.02 13.63 15.34
CA PRO A 223 -2.85 14.83 15.45
C PRO A 223 -2.96 15.58 14.12
N GLY A 224 -4.13 16.16 13.91
CA GLY A 224 -4.40 17.10 12.85
C GLY A 224 -4.07 18.55 13.25
#